data_6d6332b051457a2dc9a813d2831fa37d
#
_entry.id   6d6332b051457a2dc9a813d2831fa37d
#
_cell.length_a   1.000
_cell.length_b   1.000
_cell.length_c   1.000
_cell.angle_alpha   90.00
_cell.angle_beta   90.00
_cell.angle_gamma   90.00
#
_symmetry.space_group_name_H-M   'P 1'
#
loop_
_entity.id
_entity.type
_entity.pdbx_description
1 polymer ?
#
loop_
_entity_poly.entity_id
_entity_poly.type
_entity_poly.pdbx_seq_one_letter_code
_entity_poly.pdbx_strand_id
1 'polypeptide(L)'
;MTKQTKIIERIKGVFRGFVPQPEVFLFGSRARGTSKAASDWDVLILLNVPSISFDAETQLMDQFYEVELETGAIISPLIYTREQWNRQSASPLFANIQKEGIQLQ
;
A
#
# COMPACT_ATOMS: atom_id res chain seq x y z
N MET A 1 -15.08 5.09 -15.38
CA MET A 1 -14.17 4.86 -14.26
C MET A 1 -13.53 6.17 -13.86
N THR A 2 -13.57 6.52 -12.60
CA THR A 2 -12.94 7.74 -12.09
C THR A 2 -11.42 7.58 -12.07
N LYS A 3 -10.70 8.71 -12.00
CA LYS A 3 -9.25 8.69 -11.86
C LYS A 3 -8.83 7.94 -10.58
N GLN A 4 -9.57 8.15 -9.49
CA GLN A 4 -9.27 7.47 -8.21
C GLN A 4 -9.45 5.96 -8.32
N THR A 5 -10.51 5.51 -8.94
CA THR A 5 -10.74 4.07 -9.16
C THR A 5 -9.62 3.47 -10.01
N LYS A 6 -9.18 4.19 -11.05
CA LYS A 6 -8.09 3.75 -11.90
C LYS A 6 -6.79 3.59 -11.12
N ILE A 7 -6.48 4.56 -10.23
CA ILE A 7 -5.28 4.49 -9.40
C ILE A 7 -5.33 3.28 -8.48
N ILE A 8 -6.47 3.05 -7.82
CA ILE A 8 -6.67 1.89 -6.95
C ILE A 8 -6.47 0.59 -7.72
N GLU A 9 -7.05 0.47 -8.89
CA GLU A 9 -6.90 -0.73 -9.72
C GLU A 9 -5.45 -0.94 -10.15
N ARG A 10 -4.72 0.13 -10.44
CA ARG A 10 -3.30 0.02 -10.77
C ARG A 10 -2.46 -0.42 -9.57
N ILE A 11 -2.76 0.10 -8.37
CA ILE A 11 -2.08 -0.33 -7.14
C ILE A 11 -2.33 -1.83 -6.91
N LYS A 12 -3.57 -2.26 -7.02
CA LYS A 12 -3.92 -3.68 -6.88
C LYS A 12 -3.18 -4.54 -7.92
N GLY A 13 -3.05 -4.02 -9.13
CA GLY A 13 -2.36 -4.72 -10.21
C GLY A 13 -0.89 -5.00 -9.95
N VAL A 14 -0.23 -4.18 -9.13
CA VAL A 14 1.18 -4.39 -8.76
C VAL A 14 1.39 -5.75 -8.10
N PHE A 15 0.39 -6.25 -7.39
CA PHE A 15 0.52 -7.48 -6.60
C PHE A 15 0.01 -8.74 -7.31
N ARG A 16 -0.47 -8.62 -8.52
CA ARG A 16 -0.83 -9.80 -9.32
C ARG A 16 0.42 -10.63 -9.59
N GLY A 17 0.37 -11.89 -9.31
CA GLY A 17 1.51 -12.77 -9.48
C GLY A 17 2.46 -12.86 -8.30
N PHE A 18 2.26 -12.07 -7.26
CA PHE A 18 3.00 -12.24 -6.01
C PHE A 18 2.52 -13.50 -5.30
N VAL A 19 3.48 -14.35 -4.92
CA VAL A 19 3.19 -15.59 -4.19
C VAL A 19 4.11 -15.66 -2.98
N PRO A 20 3.59 -15.79 -1.76
CA PRO A 20 2.16 -15.73 -1.40
C PRO A 20 1.57 -14.34 -1.58
N GLN A 21 0.24 -14.28 -1.72
CA GLN A 21 -0.46 -12.99 -1.90
C GLN A 21 -0.27 -12.10 -0.68
N PRO A 22 0.16 -10.85 -0.86
CA PRO A 22 0.26 -9.91 0.25
C PRO A 22 -1.10 -9.35 0.62
N GLU A 23 -1.20 -8.81 1.85
CA GLU A 23 -2.32 -7.97 2.24
C GLU A 23 -1.96 -6.51 1.93
N VAL A 24 -2.91 -5.77 1.38
CA VAL A 24 -2.70 -4.37 0.97
C VAL A 24 -3.82 -3.52 1.52
N PHE A 25 -3.47 -2.46 2.22
CA PHE A 25 -4.43 -1.55 2.85
C PHE A 25 -4.17 -0.13 2.40
N LEU A 26 -5.25 0.58 2.07
CA LEU A 26 -5.22 2.02 1.88
C LEU A 26 -5.49 2.67 3.23
N PHE A 27 -4.70 3.69 3.59
CA PHE A 27 -4.92 4.43 4.85
C PHE A 27 -4.68 5.92 4.61
N GLY A 28 -4.74 6.71 5.67
CA GLY A 28 -4.56 8.15 5.57
C GLY A 28 -5.76 8.85 4.95
N SER A 29 -5.54 10.03 4.36
CA SER A 29 -6.63 10.88 3.87
C SER A 29 -7.45 10.22 2.75
N ARG A 30 -6.82 9.39 1.90
CA ARG A 30 -7.53 8.68 0.84
C ARG A 30 -8.53 7.67 1.40
N ALA A 31 -8.20 7.03 2.51
CA ALA A 31 -9.10 6.09 3.18
C ALA A 31 -10.21 6.82 3.93
N ARG A 32 -9.89 7.97 4.54
CA ARG A 32 -10.87 8.75 5.31
C ARG A 32 -11.84 9.54 4.43
N GLY A 33 -11.56 9.70 3.14
CA GLY A 33 -12.37 10.52 2.26
C GLY A 33 -12.12 12.02 2.41
N THR A 34 -11.01 12.40 3.03
CA THR A 34 -10.64 13.80 3.24
C THR A 34 -9.53 14.25 2.30
N SER A 35 -9.19 13.43 1.31
CA SER A 35 -8.11 13.71 0.40
C SER A 35 -8.41 14.86 -0.54
N LYS A 36 -7.34 15.54 -0.96
CA LYS A 36 -7.36 16.54 -2.03
C LYS A 36 -6.69 15.94 -3.27
N ALA A 37 -6.76 16.64 -4.39
CA ALA A 37 -6.19 16.16 -5.65
C ALA A 37 -4.69 15.82 -5.53
N ALA A 38 -3.94 16.59 -4.72
CA ALA A 38 -2.50 16.39 -4.53
C ALA A 38 -2.15 15.51 -3.33
N SER A 39 -3.15 14.92 -2.66
CA SER A 39 -2.87 14.04 -1.50
C SER A 39 -2.18 12.77 -1.92
N ASP A 40 -1.21 12.33 -1.10
CA ASP A 40 -0.53 11.05 -1.30
C ASP A 40 -1.49 9.87 -1.14
N TRP A 41 -1.15 8.79 -1.79
CA TRP A 41 -1.81 7.50 -1.61
C TRP A 41 -0.99 6.68 -0.62
N ASP A 42 -1.42 6.66 0.63
CA ASP A 42 -0.74 5.92 1.70
C ASP A 42 -1.17 4.46 1.65
N VAL A 43 -0.22 3.58 1.38
CA VAL A 43 -0.49 2.16 1.16
C VAL A 43 0.36 1.32 2.10
N LEU A 44 -0.27 0.46 2.89
CA LEU A 44 0.42 -0.51 3.72
C LEU A 44 0.44 -1.85 2.99
N ILE A 45 1.62 -2.43 2.84
CA ILE A 45 1.82 -3.73 2.21
C ILE A 45 2.38 -4.69 3.27
N LEU A 46 1.66 -5.77 3.54
CA LEU A 46 2.09 -6.81 4.45
C LEU A 46 2.45 -8.05 3.65
N LEU A 47 3.75 -8.32 3.57
CA LEU A 47 4.26 -9.48 2.86
C LEU A 47 4.29 -10.68 3.80
N ASN A 48 3.73 -11.78 3.34
CA ASN A 48 3.64 -13.02 4.13
C ASN A 48 4.89 -13.88 3.89
N VAL A 49 6.03 -13.31 4.24
CA VAL A 49 7.35 -13.94 4.09
C VAL A 49 8.17 -13.69 5.36
N PRO A 50 9.19 -14.52 5.64
CA PRO A 50 10.01 -14.34 6.85
C PRO A 50 10.82 -13.05 6.86
N SER A 51 11.28 -12.60 5.70
CA SER A 51 12.04 -11.37 5.58
C SER A 51 11.85 -10.80 4.17
N ILE A 52 12.06 -9.49 4.04
CA ILE A 52 11.92 -8.79 2.76
C ILE A 52 13.32 -8.62 2.18
N SER A 53 13.55 -9.22 1.01
CA SER A 53 14.83 -9.07 0.32
C SER A 53 14.91 -7.69 -0.32
N PHE A 54 16.14 -7.21 -0.51
CA PHE A 54 16.38 -5.96 -1.23
C PHE A 54 15.78 -6.00 -2.63
N ASP A 55 15.92 -7.12 -3.33
CA ASP A 55 15.38 -7.27 -4.68
C ASP A 55 13.85 -7.18 -4.71
N ALA A 56 13.17 -7.81 -3.76
CA ALA A 56 11.71 -7.76 -3.68
C ALA A 56 11.22 -6.34 -3.41
N GLU A 57 11.88 -5.64 -2.48
CA GLU A 57 11.54 -4.25 -2.15
C GLU A 57 11.76 -3.34 -3.35
N THR A 58 12.91 -3.47 -4.02
CA THR A 58 13.23 -2.69 -5.21
C THR A 58 12.20 -2.92 -6.31
N GLN A 59 11.82 -4.17 -6.54
CA GLN A 59 10.83 -4.53 -7.53
C GLN A 59 9.48 -3.86 -7.27
N LEU A 60 9.06 -3.85 -6.00
CA LEU A 60 7.83 -3.16 -5.60
C LEU A 60 7.92 -1.66 -5.83
N MET A 61 9.02 -1.05 -5.41
CA MET A 61 9.21 0.39 -5.59
C MET A 61 9.24 0.78 -7.06
N ASP A 62 9.87 -0.01 -7.90
CA ASP A 62 9.90 0.23 -9.35
C ASP A 62 8.50 0.17 -9.96
N GLN A 63 7.68 -0.79 -9.55
CA GLN A 63 6.31 -0.90 -10.04
C GLN A 63 5.43 0.25 -9.58
N PHE A 64 5.57 0.69 -8.34
CA PHE A 64 4.87 1.88 -7.85
C PHE A 64 5.29 3.13 -8.62
N TYR A 65 6.56 3.26 -8.91
CA TYR A 65 7.06 4.38 -9.71
C TYR A 65 6.39 4.41 -11.09
N GLU A 66 6.20 3.26 -11.72
CA GLU A 66 5.51 3.19 -13.00
C GLU A 66 4.04 3.62 -12.89
N VAL A 67 3.38 3.25 -11.81
CA VAL A 67 2.01 3.71 -11.54
C VAL A 67 1.98 5.24 -11.40
N GLU A 68 2.94 5.80 -10.69
CA GLU A 68 3.06 7.25 -10.54
C GLU A 68 3.25 7.96 -11.89
N LEU A 69 4.10 7.42 -12.73
CA LEU A 69 4.33 7.99 -14.07
C LEU A 69 3.07 7.94 -14.95
N GLU A 70 2.31 6.86 -14.86
CA GLU A 70 1.10 6.70 -15.65
C GLU A 70 -0.05 7.58 -15.18
N THR A 71 -0.18 7.75 -13.88
CA THR A 71 -1.39 8.34 -13.28
C THR A 71 -1.20 9.73 -12.73
N GLY A 72 0.05 10.15 -12.51
CA GLY A 72 0.35 11.39 -11.81
C GLY A 72 0.14 11.32 -10.31
N ALA A 73 -0.23 10.16 -9.77
CA ALA A 73 -0.40 9.98 -8.34
C ALA A 73 0.95 9.93 -7.64
N ILE A 74 0.97 10.29 -6.35
CA ILE A 74 2.13 10.09 -5.47
C ILE A 74 1.76 8.96 -4.52
N ILE A 75 2.56 7.91 -4.50
CA ILE A 75 2.32 6.74 -3.67
C ILE A 75 3.36 6.69 -2.56
N SER A 76 2.89 6.60 -1.32
CA SER A 76 3.73 6.50 -0.13
C SER A 76 3.56 5.09 0.47
N PRO A 77 4.40 4.13 0.08
CA PRO A 77 4.24 2.77 0.56
C PRO A 77 4.94 2.55 1.90
N LEU A 78 4.30 1.75 2.76
CA LEU A 78 4.92 1.16 3.95
C LEU A 78 4.95 -0.35 3.72
N ILE A 79 6.13 -0.95 3.72
CA ILE A 79 6.30 -2.36 3.44
C ILE A 79 6.86 -3.06 4.67
N TYR A 80 6.10 -4.02 5.18
CA TYR A 80 6.49 -4.83 6.34
C TYR A 80 6.21 -6.30 6.06
N THR A 81 6.92 -7.18 6.76
CA THR A 81 6.43 -8.55 6.89
C THR A 81 5.25 -8.55 7.85
N ARG A 82 4.41 -9.58 7.75
CA ARG A 82 3.29 -9.72 8.68
C ARG A 82 3.77 -9.74 10.14
N GLU A 83 4.88 -10.40 10.41
CA GLU A 83 5.46 -10.47 11.75
C GLU A 83 5.93 -9.11 12.25
N GLN A 84 6.64 -8.35 11.41
CA GLN A 84 7.09 -7.00 11.76
C GLN A 84 5.91 -6.10 12.10
N TRP A 85 4.84 -6.20 11.32
CA TRP A 85 3.64 -5.42 11.55
C TRP A 85 2.98 -5.77 12.89
N ASN A 86 2.86 -7.06 13.18
CA ASN A 86 2.25 -7.52 14.43
C ASN A 86 3.04 -7.07 15.67
N ARG A 87 4.35 -6.91 15.55
CA ARG A 87 5.19 -6.38 16.63
C ARG A 87 4.91 -4.92 16.94
N GLN A 88 4.27 -4.20 16.04
CA GLN A 88 3.93 -2.78 16.20
C GLN A 88 2.51 -2.58 16.73
N SER A 89 1.88 -3.61 17.28
CA SER A 89 0.47 -3.56 17.68
C SER A 89 0.15 -2.47 18.72
N ALA A 90 1.16 -2.00 19.44
CA ALA A 90 0.99 -0.91 20.40
C ALA A 90 1.18 0.49 19.78
N SER A 91 1.55 0.59 18.51
CA SER A 91 1.83 1.89 17.89
C SER A 91 0.54 2.61 17.48
N PRO A 92 0.55 3.96 17.49
CA PRO A 92 -0.60 4.73 16.98
C PRO A 92 -0.89 4.43 15.51
N LEU A 93 0.13 4.21 14.69
CA LEU A 93 -0.04 3.88 13.28
C LEU A 93 -0.83 2.58 13.12
N PHE A 94 -0.48 1.54 13.89
CA PHE A 94 -1.21 0.27 13.87
C PHE A 94 -2.68 0.48 14.21
N ALA A 95 -2.96 1.21 15.30
CA ALA A 95 -4.32 1.48 15.73
C ALA A 95 -5.11 2.25 14.67
N ASN A 96 -4.50 3.25 14.05
CA ASN A 96 -5.15 4.07 13.02
C ASN A 96 -5.51 3.23 11.79
N ILE A 97 -4.61 2.37 11.34
CA ILE A 97 -4.87 1.55 10.17
C ILE A 97 -5.91 0.47 10.47
N GLN A 98 -5.89 -0.09 11.68
CA GLN A 98 -6.94 -1.03 12.12
C GLN A 98 -8.31 -0.39 12.07
N LYS A 99 -8.41 0.88 12.44
CA LYS A 99 -9.68 1.61 12.52
C LYS A 99 -10.13 2.15 11.16
N GLU A 100 -9.22 2.70 10.38
CA GLU A 100 -9.54 3.48 9.19
C GLU A 100 -9.12 2.81 7.88
N GLY A 101 -8.25 1.81 7.94
CA GLY A 101 -7.69 1.18 6.74
C GLY A 101 -8.74 0.48 5.90
N ILE A 102 -8.61 0.61 4.58
CA ILE A 102 -9.46 -0.07 3.61
C ILE A 102 -8.61 -1.16 2.96
N GLN A 103 -9.01 -2.40 3.13
CA GLN A 103 -8.27 -3.51 2.54
C GLN A 103 -8.54 -3.56 1.03
N LEU A 104 -7.47 -3.45 0.26
CA LEU A 104 -7.54 -3.54 -1.20
C LEU A 104 -7.32 -4.97 -1.68
N GLN A 105 -6.60 -5.74 -0.89
CA GLN A 105 -6.29 -7.12 -1.24
C GLN A 105 -5.91 -7.95 -0.01
#